data_7b7a1f9afecc14151ead01f7f3af7598
#
_entry.id   7b7a1f9afecc14151ead01f7f3af7598
#
_cell.length_a   1.000
_cell.length_b   1.000
_cell.length_c   1.000
_cell.angle_alpha   90.00
_cell.angle_beta   90.00
_cell.angle_gamma   90.00
#
_symmetry.space_group_name_H-M   'P 1'
#
loop_
_entity.id
_entity.type
_entity.pdbx_description
1 polymer ?
#
loop_
_entity_poly.entity_id
_entity_poly.type
_entity_poly.pdbx_seq_one_letter_code
_entity_poly.pdbx_strand_id
1 'polypeptide(L)'
;MKNWNRKAEVAIIGGGIMGTSTAYYLAKRGISDVVILEKDLLAQASTGLSVGGIRQQFSNPANIRLSQQSVRVFENFKDDFGVDNKFRQVGYLFLAQKEETWNDFLSSVETQRKHGVPVEVLSPGEIKKRWPYLNVKDLKGGTFG
;
A
#
# COMPACT_ATOMS: atom_id res chain seq x y z
N MET A 1 18.30 32.57 18.69
CA MET A 1 18.19 31.54 17.61
C MET A 1 19.30 30.52 17.84
N LYS A 2 18.94 29.22 18.05
CA LYS A 2 19.98 28.17 18.15
C LYS A 2 20.62 28.02 16.76
N ASN A 3 21.93 28.23 16.68
CA ASN A 3 22.70 28.06 15.42
C ASN A 3 22.70 26.58 15.07
N TRP A 4 21.84 26.20 14.12
CA TRP A 4 21.77 24.85 13.55
C TRP A 4 22.85 24.68 12.47
N ASN A 5 24.11 24.71 12.92
CA ASN A 5 25.25 24.49 12.01
C ASN A 5 25.63 22.99 11.97
N ARG A 6 24.62 22.12 11.86
CA ARG A 6 24.84 20.69 11.68
C ARG A 6 24.91 20.37 10.20
N LYS A 7 25.99 19.72 9.78
CA LYS A 7 26.12 19.08 8.48
C LYS A 7 25.67 17.64 8.64
N ALA A 8 25.00 17.11 7.64
CA ALA A 8 24.67 15.69 7.55
C ALA A 8 24.98 15.21 6.13
N GLU A 9 25.34 13.95 5.99
CA GLU A 9 25.57 13.34 4.68
C GLU A 9 24.28 13.30 3.86
N VAL A 10 23.15 13.00 4.52
CA VAL A 10 21.81 12.95 3.91
C VAL A 10 20.82 13.74 4.74
N ALA A 11 20.09 14.65 4.10
CA ALA A 11 18.94 15.35 4.67
C ALA A 11 17.65 14.88 4.00
N ILE A 12 16.70 14.39 4.80
CA ILE A 12 15.38 13.93 4.34
C ILE A 12 14.34 14.95 4.79
N ILE A 13 13.56 15.48 3.86
CA ILE A 13 12.47 16.40 4.14
C ILE A 13 11.17 15.63 4.26
N GLY A 14 10.57 15.69 5.46
CA GLY A 14 9.33 15.01 5.82
C GLY A 14 9.54 13.73 6.62
N GLY A 15 8.89 13.65 7.78
CA GLY A 15 8.93 12.53 8.73
C GLY A 15 7.72 11.61 8.63
N GLY A 16 7.10 11.49 7.45
CA GLY A 16 6.09 10.47 7.15
C GLY A 16 6.72 9.10 6.84
N ILE A 17 5.88 8.12 6.44
CA ILE A 17 6.34 6.74 6.16
C ILE A 17 7.47 6.71 5.11
N MET A 18 7.41 7.55 4.10
CA MET A 18 8.45 7.62 3.06
C MET A 18 9.79 8.08 3.61
N GLY A 19 9.80 9.16 4.41
CA GLY A 19 11.03 9.70 4.99
C GLY A 19 11.63 8.79 6.04
N THR A 20 10.82 8.26 6.95
CA THR A 20 11.29 7.36 8.02
C THR A 20 11.78 6.03 7.48
N SER A 21 11.10 5.43 6.51
CA SER A 21 11.56 4.19 5.86
C SER A 21 12.84 4.42 5.05
N THR A 22 12.96 5.56 4.36
CA THR A 22 14.20 5.91 3.63
C THR A 22 15.37 6.03 4.60
N ALA A 23 15.22 6.74 5.73
CA ALA A 23 16.26 6.85 6.74
C ALA A 23 16.66 5.49 7.31
N TYR A 24 15.67 4.64 7.61
CA TYR A 24 15.92 3.28 8.10
C TYR A 24 16.76 2.44 7.13
N TYR A 25 16.38 2.42 5.86
CA TYR A 25 17.11 1.63 4.86
C TYR A 25 18.47 2.22 4.49
N LEU A 26 18.68 3.53 4.60
CA LEU A 26 20.00 4.15 4.50
C LEU A 26 20.89 3.69 5.65
N ALA A 27 20.41 3.77 6.89
CA ALA A 27 21.13 3.31 8.07
C ALA A 27 21.47 1.81 7.99
N LYS A 28 20.53 0.98 7.52
CA LYS A 28 20.75 -0.46 7.29
C LYS A 28 21.84 -0.75 6.26
N ARG A 29 22.11 0.20 5.34
CA ARG A 29 23.19 0.14 4.36
C ARG A 29 24.49 0.81 4.80
N GLY A 30 24.59 1.21 6.07
CA GLY A 30 25.78 1.82 6.65
C GLY A 30 25.86 3.35 6.52
N ILE A 31 24.85 4.00 5.92
CA ILE A 31 24.77 5.46 5.85
C ILE A 31 24.03 5.93 7.09
N SER A 32 24.77 6.30 8.14
CA SER A 32 24.20 6.65 9.46
C SER A 32 24.12 8.15 9.74
N ASP A 33 24.85 8.97 9.00
CA ASP A 33 24.78 10.44 9.13
C ASP A 33 23.60 11.01 8.35
N VAL A 34 22.39 10.67 8.83
CA VAL A 34 21.11 11.03 8.22
C VAL A 34 20.31 11.91 9.16
N VAL A 35 19.75 13.00 8.66
CA VAL A 35 18.84 13.87 9.40
C VAL A 35 17.47 13.90 8.73
N ILE A 36 16.39 13.76 9.51
CA ILE A 36 15.02 13.97 9.05
C ILE A 36 14.58 15.37 9.53
N LEU A 37 14.11 16.18 8.59
CA LEU A 37 13.56 17.50 8.84
C LEU A 37 12.03 17.41 8.74
N GLU A 38 11.37 17.45 9.88
CA GLU A 38 9.91 17.45 9.98
C GLU A 38 9.43 18.75 10.65
N LYS A 39 8.43 19.38 10.05
CA LYS A 39 7.88 20.65 10.57
C LYS A 39 6.93 20.45 11.75
N ASP A 40 6.45 19.23 11.92
CA ASP A 40 5.43 18.85 12.88
C ASP A 40 5.85 17.56 13.62
N LEU A 41 4.91 16.81 14.17
CA LEU A 41 5.20 15.48 14.70
C LEU A 41 5.33 14.46 13.58
N LEU A 42 6.12 13.40 13.80
CA LEU A 42 6.26 12.31 12.84
C LEU A 42 4.91 11.67 12.51
N ALA A 43 4.71 11.38 11.26
CA ALA A 43 3.53 10.71 10.72
C ALA A 43 2.17 11.46 10.88
N GLN A 44 2.15 12.72 11.25
CA GLN A 44 0.91 13.50 11.47
C GLN A 44 0.15 13.88 10.18
N ALA A 45 0.84 13.97 9.04
CA ALA A 45 0.23 14.32 7.75
C ALA A 45 -0.39 13.09 7.06
N SER A 46 -0.16 12.91 5.76
CA SER A 46 -0.76 11.85 4.92
C SER A 46 -0.62 10.44 5.51
N THR A 47 0.47 10.15 6.22
CA THR A 47 0.68 8.86 6.87
C THR A 47 -0.35 8.63 7.99
N GLY A 48 -0.51 9.57 8.89
CA GLY A 48 -1.45 9.45 10.01
C GLY A 48 -2.93 9.58 9.59
N LEU A 49 -3.20 10.24 8.47
CA LEU A 49 -4.54 10.36 7.91
C LEU A 49 -4.93 9.20 6.98
N SER A 50 -4.01 8.27 6.70
CA SER A 50 -4.27 7.09 5.88
C SER A 50 -5.24 6.15 6.60
N VAL A 51 -6.19 5.58 5.85
CA VAL A 51 -7.08 4.52 6.33
C VAL A 51 -6.38 3.16 6.44
N GLY A 52 -5.09 3.08 6.09
CA GLY A 52 -4.27 1.88 6.23
C GLY A 52 -4.59 0.76 5.24
N GLY A 53 -5.33 1.04 4.17
CA GLY A 53 -5.62 0.06 3.12
C GLY A 53 -4.36 -0.26 2.29
N ILE A 54 -4.01 -1.56 2.20
CA ILE A 54 -2.88 -2.04 1.41
C ILE A 54 -3.42 -2.96 0.34
N ARG A 55 -3.04 -2.70 -0.93
CA ARG A 55 -3.52 -3.48 -2.08
C ARG A 55 -2.39 -3.84 -3.02
N GLN A 56 -2.58 -4.90 -3.81
CA GLN A 56 -1.68 -5.29 -4.89
C GLN A 56 -2.33 -5.18 -6.27
N GLN A 57 -3.63 -4.94 -6.34
CA GLN A 57 -4.40 -4.81 -7.58
C GLN A 57 -4.12 -3.48 -8.27
N PHE A 58 -3.05 -3.44 -9.08
CA PHE A 58 -2.68 -2.31 -9.94
C PHE A 58 -2.64 -2.76 -11.41
N SER A 59 -2.84 -1.83 -12.34
CA SER A 59 -2.71 -2.05 -13.78
C SER A 59 -1.24 -1.98 -14.25
N ASN A 60 -0.38 -1.30 -13.49
CA ASN A 60 1.02 -1.08 -13.84
C ASN A 60 1.94 -2.12 -13.14
N PRO A 61 2.77 -2.87 -13.89
CA PRO A 61 3.69 -3.87 -13.35
C PRO A 61 4.67 -3.35 -12.29
N ALA A 62 5.14 -2.11 -12.42
CA ALA A 62 6.04 -1.51 -11.43
C ALA A 62 5.34 -1.33 -10.08
N ASN A 63 4.09 -0.83 -10.10
CA ASN A 63 3.28 -0.67 -8.89
C ASN A 63 2.93 -2.02 -8.24
N ILE A 64 2.66 -3.06 -9.05
CA ILE A 64 2.44 -4.41 -8.54
C ILE A 64 3.69 -4.89 -7.78
N ARG A 65 4.87 -4.81 -8.38
CA ARG A 65 6.13 -5.23 -7.72
C ARG A 65 6.43 -4.43 -6.46
N LEU A 66 6.22 -3.11 -6.47
CA LEU A 66 6.41 -2.26 -5.30
C LEU A 66 5.45 -2.64 -4.17
N SER A 67 4.18 -2.87 -4.49
CA SER A 67 3.20 -3.27 -3.48
C SER A 67 3.48 -4.65 -2.90
N GLN A 68 3.92 -5.62 -3.73
CA GLN A 68 4.35 -6.93 -3.25
C GLN A 68 5.53 -6.84 -2.28
N GLN A 69 6.52 -5.98 -2.55
CA GLN A 69 7.62 -5.74 -1.61
C GLN A 69 7.13 -5.10 -0.31
N SER A 70 6.21 -4.14 -0.40
CA SER A 70 5.60 -3.50 0.77
C SER A 70 4.82 -4.52 1.62
N VAL A 71 4.01 -5.38 0.99
CA VAL A 71 3.26 -6.43 1.70
C VAL A 71 4.21 -7.35 2.47
N ARG A 72 5.32 -7.80 1.86
CA ARG A 72 6.33 -8.61 2.56
C ARG A 72 6.90 -7.93 3.80
N VAL A 73 7.13 -6.62 3.74
CA VAL A 73 7.57 -5.84 4.91
C VAL A 73 6.49 -5.83 5.99
N PHE A 74 5.21 -5.68 5.62
CA PHE A 74 4.11 -5.72 6.59
C PHE A 74 3.91 -7.10 7.21
N GLU A 75 4.06 -8.18 6.44
CA GLU A 75 3.98 -9.57 6.91
C GLU A 75 5.07 -9.89 7.93
N ASN A 76 6.30 -9.45 7.67
CA ASN A 76 7.46 -9.72 8.53
C ASN A 76 7.73 -8.60 9.56
N PHE A 77 6.83 -7.62 9.66
CA PHE A 77 7.08 -6.38 10.44
C PHE A 77 7.43 -6.65 11.89
N LYS A 78 6.75 -7.61 12.54
CA LYS A 78 7.03 -7.97 13.93
C LYS A 78 8.42 -8.56 14.10
N ASP A 79 8.85 -9.41 13.18
CA ASP A 79 10.16 -10.06 13.23
C ASP A 79 11.29 -9.06 12.90
N ASP A 80 11.05 -8.18 11.93
CA ASP A 80 12.03 -7.17 11.49
C ASP A 80 12.19 -5.99 12.46
N PHE A 81 11.11 -5.59 13.14
CA PHE A 81 11.07 -4.34 13.94
C PHE A 81 10.66 -4.56 15.41
N GLY A 82 10.31 -5.78 15.82
CA GLY A 82 9.90 -6.09 17.20
C GLY A 82 8.53 -5.54 17.61
N VAL A 83 7.75 -5.00 16.68
CA VAL A 83 6.45 -4.35 16.91
C VAL A 83 5.39 -4.98 16.04
N ASP A 84 4.26 -5.35 16.62
CA ASP A 84 3.10 -5.84 15.87
C ASP A 84 2.34 -4.66 15.21
N ASN A 85 2.44 -4.57 13.89
CA ASN A 85 1.76 -3.55 13.08
C ASN A 85 0.27 -3.80 12.87
N LYS A 86 -0.29 -4.90 13.42
CA LYS A 86 -1.70 -5.30 13.27
C LYS A 86 -2.14 -5.53 11.83
N PHE A 87 -1.22 -5.83 10.93
CA PHE A 87 -1.54 -6.12 9.54
C PHE A 87 -2.44 -7.35 9.44
N ARG A 88 -3.52 -7.24 8.67
CA ARG A 88 -4.48 -8.31 8.41
C ARG A 88 -4.76 -8.41 6.92
N GLN A 89 -4.55 -9.58 6.35
CA GLN A 89 -4.87 -9.87 4.96
C GLN A 89 -6.34 -10.25 4.82
N VAL A 90 -7.19 -9.25 4.71
CA VAL A 90 -8.65 -9.42 4.56
C VAL A 90 -9.10 -9.38 3.10
N GLY A 91 -8.17 -9.09 2.19
CA GLY A 91 -8.42 -8.88 0.77
C GLY A 91 -8.96 -7.49 0.46
N TYR A 92 -9.02 -7.18 -0.83
CA TYR A 92 -9.49 -5.90 -1.36
C TYR A 92 -10.50 -6.14 -2.48
N LEU A 93 -11.75 -5.71 -2.28
CA LEU A 93 -12.81 -5.86 -3.27
C LEU A 93 -13.01 -4.55 -4.03
N PHE A 94 -12.82 -4.60 -5.36
CA PHE A 94 -13.21 -3.54 -6.27
C PHE A 94 -14.51 -3.88 -6.96
N LEU A 95 -15.41 -2.90 -7.12
CA LEU A 95 -16.71 -3.05 -7.73
C LEU A 95 -16.82 -2.15 -8.96
N ALA A 96 -17.33 -2.69 -10.07
CA ALA A 96 -17.55 -1.97 -11.30
C ALA A 96 -19.04 -1.84 -11.60
N GLN A 97 -19.52 -0.61 -11.79
CA GLN A 97 -20.88 -0.30 -12.21
C GLN A 97 -20.97 -0.02 -13.73
N LYS A 98 -19.90 0.58 -14.28
CA LYS A 98 -19.81 0.93 -15.71
C LYS A 98 -19.10 -0.14 -16.49
N GLU A 99 -19.53 -0.36 -17.73
CA GLU A 99 -18.92 -1.32 -18.67
C GLU A 99 -17.44 -1.01 -18.93
N GLU A 100 -17.10 0.27 -19.11
CA GLU A 100 -15.73 0.72 -19.30
C GLU A 100 -14.83 0.32 -18.13
N THR A 101 -15.26 0.65 -16.89
CA THR A 101 -14.52 0.28 -15.67
C THR A 101 -14.39 -1.23 -15.51
N TRP A 102 -15.41 -1.99 -15.91
CA TRP A 102 -15.39 -3.44 -15.87
C TRP A 102 -14.33 -4.02 -16.84
N ASN A 103 -14.30 -3.51 -18.06
CA ASN A 103 -13.30 -3.91 -19.06
C ASN A 103 -11.88 -3.55 -18.62
N ASP A 104 -11.68 -2.39 -17.99
CA ASP A 104 -10.39 -1.99 -17.39
C ASP A 104 -9.95 -2.95 -16.30
N PHE A 105 -10.89 -3.39 -15.44
CA PHE A 105 -10.60 -4.38 -14.41
C PHE A 105 -10.17 -5.71 -15.02
N LEU A 106 -10.90 -6.23 -16.01
CA LEU A 106 -10.57 -7.48 -16.66
C LEU A 106 -9.19 -7.45 -17.32
N SER A 107 -8.86 -6.37 -18.02
CA SER A 107 -7.53 -6.15 -18.59
C SER A 107 -6.44 -6.12 -17.53
N SER A 108 -6.72 -5.47 -16.40
CA SER A 108 -5.77 -5.37 -15.30
C SER A 108 -5.55 -6.71 -14.58
N VAL A 109 -6.59 -7.55 -14.48
CA VAL A 109 -6.50 -8.90 -13.86
C VAL A 109 -5.48 -9.78 -14.56
N GLU A 110 -5.44 -9.76 -15.90
CA GLU A 110 -4.45 -10.52 -16.66
C GLU A 110 -3.01 -10.12 -16.27
N THR A 111 -2.76 -8.81 -16.23
CA THR A 111 -1.46 -8.25 -15.80
C THR A 111 -1.13 -8.63 -14.36
N GLN A 112 -2.10 -8.55 -13.47
CA GLN A 112 -1.92 -8.86 -12.04
C GLN A 112 -1.56 -10.35 -11.85
N ARG A 113 -2.31 -11.25 -12.48
CA ARG A 113 -2.05 -12.71 -12.43
C ARG A 113 -0.69 -13.07 -13.01
N LYS A 114 -0.31 -12.47 -14.14
CA LYS A 114 1.02 -12.63 -14.75
C LYS A 114 2.17 -12.24 -13.80
N HIS A 115 1.90 -11.30 -12.88
CA HIS A 115 2.87 -10.86 -11.88
C HIS A 115 2.67 -11.53 -10.50
N GLY A 116 1.89 -12.61 -10.44
CA GLY A 116 1.74 -13.43 -9.23
C GLY A 116 0.78 -12.86 -8.18
N VAL A 117 -0.10 -11.91 -8.55
CA VAL A 117 -1.16 -11.45 -7.66
C VAL A 117 -2.39 -12.33 -7.90
N PRO A 118 -2.85 -13.10 -6.89
CA PRO A 118 -4.03 -13.95 -7.02
C PRO A 118 -5.29 -13.08 -6.96
N VAL A 119 -5.89 -12.84 -8.14
CA VAL A 119 -7.11 -12.03 -8.25
C VAL A 119 -8.26 -12.88 -8.76
N GLU A 120 -9.34 -12.88 -8.00
CA GLU A 120 -10.63 -13.46 -8.37
C GLU A 120 -11.43 -12.42 -9.17
N VAL A 121 -12.12 -12.90 -10.23
CA VAL A 121 -13.12 -12.13 -10.98
C VAL A 121 -14.48 -12.65 -10.53
N LEU A 122 -15.33 -11.77 -10.03
CA LEU A 122 -16.58 -12.12 -9.39
C LEU A 122 -17.77 -11.49 -10.12
N SER A 123 -18.78 -12.31 -10.41
CA SER A 123 -20.10 -11.85 -10.86
C SER A 123 -20.85 -11.16 -9.71
N PRO A 124 -21.87 -10.32 -10.01
CA PRO A 124 -22.73 -9.74 -8.99
C PRO A 124 -23.38 -10.78 -8.06
N GLY A 125 -23.73 -11.96 -8.58
CA GLY A 125 -24.30 -13.05 -7.79
C GLY A 125 -23.30 -13.63 -6.78
N GLU A 126 -22.04 -13.82 -7.18
CA GLU A 126 -20.97 -14.30 -6.29
C GLU A 126 -20.65 -13.27 -5.22
N ILE A 127 -20.62 -11.98 -5.58
CA ILE A 127 -20.43 -10.87 -4.63
C ILE A 127 -21.56 -10.88 -3.60
N LYS A 128 -22.80 -10.99 -4.03
CA LYS A 128 -23.97 -11.04 -3.14
C LYS A 128 -23.94 -12.24 -2.19
N LYS A 129 -23.51 -13.39 -2.66
CA LYS A 129 -23.36 -14.60 -1.85
C LYS A 129 -22.28 -14.45 -0.79
N ARG A 130 -21.14 -13.84 -1.12
CA ARG A 130 -19.99 -13.66 -0.22
C ARG A 130 -20.18 -12.48 0.75
N TRP A 131 -20.83 -11.41 0.28
CA TRP A 131 -21.12 -10.20 1.07
C TRP A 131 -22.60 -9.82 0.95
N PRO A 132 -23.49 -10.49 1.71
CA PRO A 132 -24.94 -10.33 1.57
C PRO A 132 -25.48 -8.92 1.83
N TYR A 133 -24.71 -8.08 2.53
CA TYR A 133 -25.06 -6.69 2.85
C TYR A 133 -24.82 -5.72 1.69
N LEU A 134 -24.07 -6.12 0.66
CA LEU A 134 -23.81 -5.24 -0.50
C LEU A 134 -25.02 -5.19 -1.43
N ASN A 135 -25.30 -3.99 -1.97
CA ASN A 135 -26.20 -3.83 -3.10
C ASN A 135 -25.43 -4.14 -4.39
N VAL A 136 -25.93 -5.09 -5.16
CA VAL A 136 -25.28 -5.56 -6.39
C VAL A 136 -26.11 -5.32 -7.65
N LYS A 137 -27.27 -4.63 -7.52
CA LYS A 137 -28.24 -4.49 -8.64
C LYS A 137 -27.70 -3.78 -9.87
N ASP A 138 -26.79 -2.84 -9.64
CA ASP A 138 -26.19 -1.97 -10.67
C ASP A 138 -24.74 -2.36 -10.99
N LEU A 139 -24.25 -3.48 -10.45
CA LEU A 139 -22.89 -3.93 -10.69
C LEU A 139 -22.76 -4.75 -11.98
N LYS A 140 -21.66 -4.53 -12.70
CA LYS A 140 -21.20 -5.39 -13.80
C LYS A 140 -20.40 -6.58 -13.26
N GLY A 141 -19.66 -6.37 -12.19
CA GLY A 141 -18.87 -7.37 -11.50
C GLY A 141 -17.90 -6.73 -10.51
N GLY A 142 -16.97 -7.53 -10.02
CA GLY A 142 -15.91 -7.06 -9.15
C GLY A 142 -14.65 -7.92 -9.22
N THR A 143 -13.56 -7.40 -8.70
CA THR A 143 -12.31 -8.15 -8.54
C THR A 143 -11.90 -8.16 -7.08
N PHE A 144 -11.46 -9.32 -6.59
CA PHE A 144 -11.05 -9.54 -5.20
C PHE A 144 -9.65 -10.17 -5.15
N GLY A 145 -8.77 -9.62 -4.27
CA GLY A 145 -7.40 -10.11 -4.11
C GLY A 145 -6.69 -9.50 -2.91
#